data_9aec857a739d337e9ddf80b91da78636
#
_entry.id   9aec857a739d337e9ddf80b91da78636
#
_cell.length_a   1.000
_cell.length_b   1.000
_cell.length_c   1.000
_cell.angle_alpha   90.00
_cell.angle_beta   90.00
_cell.angle_gamma   90.00
#
_symmetry.space_group_name_H-M   'P 1'
#
loop_
_entity.id
_entity.type
_entity.pdbx_description
1 polymer ?
#
loop_
_entity_poly.entity_id
_entity_poly.type
_entity_poly.pdbx_seq_one_letter_code
_entity_poly.pdbx_strand_id
1 'polypeptide(L)'
;RITEDARDFTAQTIDLSLNIFDSLLVFSLNIFILLSISKELTLALIVYATLVSSLLLFASRKLFKLNYDQLRFEADFRYGLVHVRNNAESIAFYSGENQEEKEVSRRLKSVVDNFNLLIIWEALLRVLQRSGIYGSVFIPFIILAGPILSGQMDYGSFQQANLNYNLLEGSLFFIIYKIEALARFSASIGRLEGF
;
A
#
# COMPACT_ATOMS: atom_id res chain seq x y z
N ARG A 1 -22.93 -4.80 -13.60
CA ARG A 1 -22.36 -4.26 -12.33
C ARG A 1 -22.34 -5.34 -11.24
N ILE A 2 -23.51 -5.89 -10.79
CA ILE A 2 -23.53 -6.93 -9.73
C ILE A 2 -22.71 -8.16 -10.10
N THR A 3 -22.79 -8.63 -11.34
CA THR A 3 -22.01 -9.78 -11.85
C THR A 3 -20.51 -9.49 -11.92
N GLU A 4 -20.12 -8.27 -12.24
CA GLU A 4 -18.71 -7.82 -12.22
C GLU A 4 -18.19 -7.71 -10.78
N ASP A 5 -18.96 -7.06 -9.89
CA ASP A 5 -18.60 -6.93 -8.46
C ASP A 5 -18.50 -8.31 -7.79
N ALA A 6 -19.41 -9.24 -8.09
CA ALA A 6 -19.34 -10.61 -7.57
C ALA A 6 -18.13 -11.39 -8.11
N ARG A 7 -17.79 -11.23 -9.39
CA ARG A 7 -16.62 -11.85 -10.00
C ARG A 7 -15.33 -11.31 -9.39
N ASP A 8 -15.24 -9.99 -9.26
CA ASP A 8 -14.05 -9.33 -8.69
C ASP A 8 -13.87 -9.68 -7.22
N PHE A 9 -14.97 -9.74 -6.46
CA PHE A 9 -14.94 -10.20 -5.07
C PHE A 9 -14.44 -11.64 -4.96
N THR A 10 -14.97 -12.56 -5.78
CA THR A 10 -14.58 -13.96 -5.77
C THR A 10 -13.09 -14.13 -6.13
N ALA A 11 -12.65 -13.46 -7.22
CA ALA A 11 -11.26 -13.52 -7.65
C ALA A 11 -10.30 -12.95 -6.59
N GLN A 12 -10.64 -11.81 -5.98
CA GLN A 12 -9.84 -11.22 -4.92
C GLN A 12 -9.82 -12.08 -3.64
N THR A 13 -10.95 -12.69 -3.29
CA THR A 13 -11.04 -13.61 -2.13
C THR A 13 -10.09 -14.80 -2.30
N ILE A 14 -10.11 -15.43 -3.48
CA ILE A 14 -9.24 -16.57 -3.78
C ILE A 14 -7.77 -16.13 -3.76
N ASP A 15 -7.42 -15.05 -4.47
CA ASP A 15 -6.04 -14.54 -4.53
C ASP A 15 -5.51 -14.20 -3.13
N LEU A 16 -6.27 -13.48 -2.31
CA LEU A 16 -5.87 -13.12 -0.94
C LEU A 16 -5.74 -14.36 -0.05
N SER A 17 -6.70 -15.30 -0.13
CA SER A 17 -6.66 -16.52 0.68
C SER A 17 -5.44 -17.40 0.35
N LEU A 18 -5.16 -17.60 -0.93
CA LEU A 18 -4.00 -18.36 -1.38
C LEU A 18 -2.68 -17.69 -0.97
N ASN A 19 -2.57 -16.38 -1.16
CA ASN A 19 -1.37 -15.65 -0.78
C ASN A 19 -1.15 -15.61 0.75
N ILE A 20 -2.21 -15.51 1.56
CA ILE A 20 -2.11 -15.59 3.02
C ILE A 20 -1.63 -16.99 3.43
N PHE A 21 -2.23 -18.03 2.85
CA PHE A 21 -1.84 -19.41 3.13
C PHE A 21 -0.38 -19.68 2.75
N ASP A 22 0.04 -19.26 1.55
CA ASP A 22 1.43 -19.36 1.09
C ASP A 22 2.40 -18.61 2.04
N SER A 23 2.08 -17.37 2.41
CA SER A 23 2.91 -16.57 3.33
C SER A 23 3.04 -17.24 4.71
N LEU A 24 1.97 -17.86 5.23
CA LEU A 24 2.00 -18.58 6.50
C LEU A 24 2.85 -19.85 6.41
N LEU A 25 2.75 -20.60 5.30
CA LEU A 25 3.58 -21.77 5.05
C LEU A 25 5.06 -21.40 4.95
N VAL A 26 5.37 -20.40 4.10
CA VAL A 26 6.74 -19.91 3.93
C VAL A 26 7.31 -19.43 5.26
N PHE A 27 6.55 -18.65 6.02
CA PHE A 27 6.96 -18.17 7.35
C PHE A 27 7.25 -19.33 8.30
N SER A 28 6.30 -20.29 8.45
CA SER A 28 6.42 -21.39 9.40
C SER A 28 7.59 -22.32 9.10
N LEU A 29 7.84 -22.60 7.82
CA LEU A 29 8.94 -23.46 7.41
C LEU A 29 10.31 -22.78 7.57
N ASN A 30 10.42 -21.55 7.10
CA ASN A 30 11.71 -20.88 7.02
C ASN A 30 12.16 -20.26 8.35
N ILE A 31 11.25 -19.95 9.29
CA ILE A 31 11.63 -19.41 10.59
C ILE A 31 12.48 -20.40 11.41
N PHE A 32 12.11 -21.69 11.40
CA PHE A 32 12.87 -22.72 12.11
C PHE A 32 14.25 -22.93 11.48
N ILE A 33 14.35 -22.89 10.15
CA ILE A 33 15.62 -23.01 9.43
C ILE A 33 16.53 -21.83 9.79
N LEU A 34 16.01 -20.59 9.70
CA LEU A 34 16.82 -19.40 10.00
C LEU A 34 17.25 -19.35 11.47
N LEU A 35 16.36 -19.73 12.41
CA LEU A 35 16.68 -19.85 13.83
C LEU A 35 17.79 -20.86 14.11
N SER A 36 17.86 -21.96 13.35
CA SER A 36 18.90 -22.97 13.50
C SER A 36 20.27 -22.51 13.01
N ILE A 37 20.28 -21.58 12.02
CA ILE A 37 21.53 -21.02 11.46
C ILE A 37 22.02 -19.85 12.30
N SER A 38 21.15 -18.86 12.57
CA SER A 38 21.49 -17.66 13.34
C SER A 38 20.28 -17.05 14.04
N LYS A 39 20.27 -17.11 15.37
CA LYS A 39 19.24 -16.47 16.19
C LYS A 39 19.30 -14.94 16.08
N GLU A 40 20.50 -14.39 15.96
CA GLU A 40 20.72 -12.95 15.86
C GLU A 40 20.13 -12.38 14.56
N LEU A 41 20.34 -13.10 13.45
CA LEU A 41 19.79 -12.72 12.14
C LEU A 41 18.26 -12.78 12.14
N THR A 42 17.67 -13.83 12.73
CA THR A 42 16.22 -13.98 12.84
C THR A 42 15.60 -12.86 13.67
N LEU A 43 16.20 -12.52 14.82
CA LEU A 43 15.71 -11.46 15.68
C LEU A 43 15.83 -10.10 14.99
N ALA A 44 16.95 -9.83 14.32
CA ALA A 44 17.14 -8.61 13.56
C ALA A 44 16.10 -8.44 12.46
N LEU A 45 15.76 -9.51 11.72
CA LEU A 45 14.70 -9.51 10.71
C LEU A 45 13.34 -9.15 11.31
N ILE A 46 12.95 -9.81 12.41
CA ILE A 46 11.65 -9.57 13.05
C ILE A 46 11.54 -8.13 13.54
N VAL A 47 12.58 -7.64 14.22
CA VAL A 47 12.62 -6.24 14.71
C VAL A 47 12.55 -5.26 13.54
N TYR A 48 13.37 -5.47 12.51
CA TYR A 48 13.40 -4.62 11.34
C TYR A 48 12.05 -4.62 10.61
N ALA A 49 11.49 -5.79 10.33
CA ALA A 49 10.19 -5.91 9.65
C ALA A 49 9.07 -5.23 10.45
N THR A 50 9.06 -5.38 11.77
CA THR A 50 8.07 -4.73 12.65
C THR A 50 8.20 -3.21 12.62
N LEU A 51 9.43 -2.68 12.68
CA LEU A 51 9.69 -1.24 12.62
C LEU A 51 9.26 -0.64 11.27
N VAL A 52 9.70 -1.24 10.16
CA VAL A 52 9.36 -0.77 8.82
C VAL A 52 7.86 -0.87 8.56
N SER A 53 7.22 -1.98 8.95
CA SER A 53 5.78 -2.18 8.81
C SER A 53 4.98 -1.13 9.59
N SER A 54 5.36 -0.88 10.84
CA SER A 54 4.71 0.12 11.69
C SER A 54 4.84 1.53 11.10
N LEU A 55 6.03 1.88 10.60
CA LEU A 55 6.28 3.17 9.97
C LEU A 55 5.43 3.35 8.69
N LEU A 56 5.36 2.32 7.85
CA LEU A 56 4.57 2.35 6.62
C LEU A 56 3.07 2.41 6.89
N LEU A 57 2.56 1.67 7.88
CA LEU A 57 1.16 1.73 8.30
C LEU A 57 0.80 3.11 8.84
N PHE A 58 1.70 3.73 9.60
CA PHE A 58 1.49 5.09 10.08
C PHE A 58 1.44 6.11 8.94
N ALA A 59 2.40 6.02 8.00
CA ALA A 59 2.45 6.91 6.84
C ALA A 59 1.24 6.72 5.89
N SER A 60 0.74 5.49 5.73
CA SER A 60 -0.40 5.18 4.86
C SER A 60 -1.72 5.79 5.32
N ARG A 61 -1.89 6.05 6.62
CA ARG A 61 -3.13 6.68 7.16
C ARG A 61 -3.41 8.03 6.52
N LYS A 62 -2.37 8.82 6.26
CA LYS A 62 -2.52 10.12 5.59
C LYS A 62 -2.98 9.95 4.15
N LEU A 63 -2.47 8.94 3.46
CA LEU A 63 -2.83 8.64 2.08
C LEU A 63 -4.30 8.23 1.96
N PHE A 64 -4.82 7.40 2.87
CA PHE A 64 -6.24 7.04 2.90
C PHE A 64 -7.14 8.26 3.01
N LYS A 65 -6.79 9.21 3.89
CA LYS A 65 -7.55 10.45 4.03
C LYS A 65 -7.52 11.29 2.76
N LEU A 66 -6.34 11.47 2.14
CA LEU A 66 -6.20 12.23 0.90
C LEU A 66 -6.98 11.60 -0.26
N ASN A 67 -7.01 10.26 -0.37
CA ASN A 67 -7.81 9.56 -1.36
C ASN A 67 -9.32 9.77 -1.15
N TYR A 68 -9.78 9.71 0.11
CA TYR A 68 -11.18 9.98 0.43
C TYR A 68 -11.57 11.43 0.09
N ASP A 69 -10.74 12.40 0.47
CA ASP A 69 -10.95 13.82 0.15
C ASP A 69 -10.93 14.05 -1.37
N GLN A 70 -10.07 13.33 -2.13
CA GLN A 70 -10.02 13.38 -3.58
C GLN A 70 -11.36 12.99 -4.23
N LEU A 71 -11.91 11.85 -3.82
CA LEU A 71 -13.21 11.37 -4.33
C LEU A 71 -14.34 12.37 -4.02
N ARG A 72 -14.31 12.97 -2.84
CA ARG A 72 -15.29 13.99 -2.43
C ARG A 72 -15.16 15.25 -3.30
N PHE A 73 -13.96 15.80 -3.45
CA PHE A 73 -13.74 17.00 -4.27
C PHE A 73 -14.09 16.78 -5.75
N GLU A 74 -13.79 15.59 -6.30
CA GLU A 74 -14.19 15.24 -7.65
C GLU A 74 -15.71 15.12 -7.80
N ALA A 75 -16.42 14.59 -6.80
CA ALA A 75 -17.88 14.53 -6.81
C ALA A 75 -18.48 15.95 -6.74
N ASP A 76 -17.95 16.81 -5.87
CA ASP A 76 -18.38 18.20 -5.74
C ASP A 76 -18.12 19.02 -7.03
N PHE A 77 -17.00 18.79 -7.69
CA PHE A 77 -16.70 19.40 -8.98
C PHE A 77 -17.67 18.95 -10.08
N ARG A 78 -17.89 17.63 -10.20
CA ARG A 78 -18.87 17.08 -11.16
C ARG A 78 -20.28 17.62 -10.91
N TYR A 79 -20.68 17.71 -9.65
CA TYR A 79 -21.98 18.32 -9.29
C TYR A 79 -22.07 19.77 -9.74
N GLY A 80 -21.01 20.57 -9.53
CA GLY A 80 -20.93 21.95 -10.02
C GLY A 80 -21.12 22.07 -11.54
N LEU A 81 -20.46 21.20 -12.30
CA LEU A 81 -20.62 21.19 -13.77
C LEU A 81 -22.04 20.82 -14.20
N VAL A 82 -22.65 19.82 -13.53
CA VAL A 82 -24.04 19.42 -13.81
C VAL A 82 -25.00 20.55 -13.44
N HIS A 83 -24.74 21.26 -12.34
CA HIS A 83 -25.54 22.42 -11.91
C HIS A 83 -25.54 23.53 -12.98
N VAL A 84 -24.37 23.92 -13.47
CA VAL A 84 -24.23 24.94 -14.56
C VAL A 84 -24.97 24.47 -15.81
N ARG A 85 -24.80 23.22 -16.24
CA ARG A 85 -25.49 22.68 -17.41
C ARG A 85 -27.01 22.70 -17.27
N ASN A 86 -27.53 22.31 -16.12
CA ASN A 86 -28.96 22.22 -15.90
C ASN A 86 -29.64 23.58 -15.72
N ASN A 87 -28.90 24.61 -15.34
CA ASN A 87 -29.40 25.97 -15.10
C ASN A 87 -28.86 26.96 -16.11
N ALA A 88 -28.33 26.51 -17.25
CA ALA A 88 -27.66 27.37 -18.25
C ALA A 88 -28.53 28.56 -18.73
N GLU A 89 -29.82 28.33 -19.00
CA GLU A 89 -30.75 29.38 -19.42
C GLU A 89 -30.94 30.43 -18.32
N SER A 90 -31.10 30.02 -17.08
CA SER A 90 -31.23 30.97 -15.94
C SER A 90 -29.96 31.76 -15.70
N ILE A 91 -28.80 31.10 -15.80
CA ILE A 91 -27.49 31.72 -15.65
C ILE A 91 -27.30 32.82 -16.74
N ALA A 92 -27.63 32.49 -17.99
CA ALA A 92 -27.53 33.43 -19.10
C ALA A 92 -28.53 34.58 -18.93
N PHE A 93 -29.76 34.32 -18.50
CA PHE A 93 -30.77 35.34 -18.29
C PHE A 93 -30.38 36.38 -17.24
N TYR A 94 -29.72 35.96 -16.17
CA TYR A 94 -29.26 36.84 -15.09
C TYR A 94 -27.79 37.31 -15.26
N SER A 95 -27.14 37.02 -16.39
CA SER A 95 -25.71 37.32 -16.63
C SER A 95 -24.79 36.80 -15.52
N GLY A 96 -25.09 35.57 -15.04
CA GLY A 96 -24.40 34.93 -13.90
C GLY A 96 -23.15 34.14 -14.27
N GLU A 97 -22.71 34.13 -15.55
CA GLU A 97 -21.63 33.28 -16.07
C GLU A 97 -20.31 33.45 -15.29
N ASN A 98 -19.94 34.70 -15.01
CA ASN A 98 -18.73 35.03 -14.27
C ASN A 98 -18.74 34.47 -12.82
N GLN A 99 -19.90 34.40 -12.19
CA GLN A 99 -20.08 33.89 -10.85
C GLN A 99 -19.94 32.37 -10.84
N GLU A 100 -20.60 31.70 -11.78
CA GLU A 100 -20.55 30.24 -11.92
C GLU A 100 -19.16 29.78 -12.36
N GLU A 101 -18.48 30.49 -13.25
CA GLU A 101 -17.10 30.23 -13.64
C GLU A 101 -16.16 30.23 -12.42
N LYS A 102 -16.29 31.27 -11.56
CA LYS A 102 -15.48 31.36 -10.34
C LYS A 102 -15.73 30.20 -9.38
N GLU A 103 -16.99 29.81 -9.20
CA GLU A 103 -17.35 28.69 -8.32
C GLU A 103 -16.85 27.35 -8.85
N VAL A 104 -17.03 27.08 -10.15
CA VAL A 104 -16.51 25.86 -10.81
C VAL A 104 -14.97 25.84 -10.75
N SER A 105 -14.31 26.96 -11.03
CA SER A 105 -12.86 27.10 -10.93
C SER A 105 -12.35 26.87 -9.51
N ARG A 106 -13.05 27.36 -8.49
CA ARG A 106 -12.73 27.12 -7.07
C ARG A 106 -12.80 25.62 -6.73
N ARG A 107 -13.86 24.93 -7.20
CA ARG A 107 -14.01 23.48 -7.00
C ARG A 107 -12.92 22.70 -7.72
N LEU A 108 -12.61 23.06 -8.97
CA LEU A 108 -11.51 22.46 -9.72
C LEU A 108 -10.18 22.65 -8.99
N LYS A 109 -9.93 23.84 -8.47
CA LYS A 109 -8.71 24.11 -7.69
C LYS A 109 -8.59 23.19 -6.49
N SER A 110 -9.67 22.94 -5.74
CA SER A 110 -9.67 22.02 -4.61
C SER A 110 -9.30 20.59 -5.02
N VAL A 111 -9.80 20.12 -6.19
CA VAL A 111 -9.41 18.81 -6.77
C VAL A 111 -7.92 18.78 -7.07
N VAL A 112 -7.40 19.80 -7.76
CA VAL A 112 -5.99 19.85 -8.20
C VAL A 112 -5.05 19.97 -7.00
N ASP A 113 -5.37 20.82 -6.03
CA ASP A 113 -4.52 21.03 -4.84
C ASP A 113 -4.42 19.75 -4.02
N ASN A 114 -5.55 19.05 -3.80
CA ASN A 114 -5.53 17.77 -3.09
C ASN A 114 -4.81 16.68 -3.90
N PHE A 115 -5.01 16.63 -5.22
CA PHE A 115 -4.33 15.68 -6.10
C PHE A 115 -2.80 15.85 -6.07
N ASN A 116 -2.31 17.08 -6.06
CA ASN A 116 -0.89 17.37 -5.93
C ASN A 116 -0.33 16.86 -4.59
N LEU A 117 -1.07 17.07 -3.48
CA LEU A 117 -0.69 16.50 -2.18
C LEU A 117 -0.69 14.98 -2.19
N LEU A 118 -1.68 14.37 -2.83
CA LEU A 118 -1.80 12.92 -2.96
C LEU A 118 -0.59 12.33 -3.71
N ILE A 119 -0.20 12.91 -4.85
CA ILE A 119 0.98 12.47 -5.61
C ILE A 119 2.26 12.54 -4.76
N ILE A 120 2.46 13.64 -4.03
CA ILE A 120 3.64 13.82 -3.18
C ILE A 120 3.67 12.75 -2.08
N TRP A 121 2.54 12.48 -1.42
CA TRP A 121 2.46 11.46 -0.37
C TRP A 121 2.60 10.05 -0.92
N GLU A 122 2.04 9.74 -2.09
CA GLU A 122 2.26 8.45 -2.76
C GLU A 122 3.74 8.26 -3.11
N ALA A 123 4.39 9.27 -3.68
CA ALA A 123 5.80 9.22 -4.01
C ALA A 123 6.67 8.99 -2.76
N LEU A 124 6.40 9.74 -1.68
CA LEU A 124 7.10 9.58 -0.41
C LEU A 124 6.93 8.16 0.15
N LEU A 125 5.70 7.64 0.14
CA LEU A 125 5.40 6.30 0.64
C LEU A 125 6.08 5.22 -0.19
N ARG A 126 6.11 5.37 -1.51
CA ARG A 126 6.85 4.45 -2.41
C ARG A 126 8.36 4.48 -2.17
N VAL A 127 8.94 5.67 -1.95
CA VAL A 127 10.36 5.79 -1.58
C VAL A 127 10.63 5.10 -0.25
N LEU A 128 9.76 5.31 0.75
CA LEU A 128 9.89 4.67 2.06
C LEU A 128 9.78 3.14 1.98
N GLN A 129 8.82 2.62 1.20
CA GLN A 129 8.69 1.18 0.93
C GLN A 129 9.95 0.61 0.28
N ARG A 130 10.45 1.27 -0.77
CA ARG A 130 11.64 0.82 -1.48
C ARG A 130 12.89 0.86 -0.59
N SER A 131 13.08 1.92 0.17
CA SER A 131 14.22 2.02 1.10
C SER A 131 14.14 0.96 2.21
N GLY A 132 12.94 0.62 2.69
CA GLY A 132 12.74 -0.46 3.63
C GLY A 132 13.15 -1.83 3.05
N ILE A 133 12.76 -2.13 1.83
CA ILE A 133 13.13 -3.38 1.15
C ILE A 133 14.65 -3.45 0.91
N TYR A 134 15.23 -2.42 0.28
CA TYR A 134 16.66 -2.43 -0.02
C TYR A 134 17.53 -2.35 1.24
N GLY A 135 17.06 -1.69 2.29
CA GLY A 135 17.75 -1.66 3.59
C GLY A 135 17.85 -3.05 4.23
N SER A 136 16.81 -3.88 4.08
CA SER A 136 16.77 -5.24 4.57
C SER A 136 17.87 -6.13 3.98
N VAL A 137 18.19 -5.94 2.69
CA VAL A 137 19.20 -6.76 1.98
C VAL A 137 20.58 -6.70 2.66
N PHE A 138 20.92 -5.57 3.31
CA PHE A 138 22.22 -5.42 3.98
C PHE A 138 22.32 -6.14 5.33
N ILE A 139 21.21 -6.47 5.97
CA ILE A 139 21.19 -7.05 7.31
C ILE A 139 21.93 -8.39 7.40
N PRO A 140 21.70 -9.38 6.51
CA PRO A 140 22.44 -10.63 6.53
C PRO A 140 23.94 -10.44 6.35
N PHE A 141 24.35 -9.52 5.47
CA PHE A 141 25.75 -9.23 5.23
C PHE A 141 26.44 -8.62 6.47
N ILE A 142 25.76 -7.69 7.15
CA ILE A 142 26.33 -7.03 8.35
C ILE A 142 26.45 -8.04 9.51
N ILE A 143 25.42 -8.84 9.75
CA ILE A 143 25.39 -9.76 10.88
C ILE A 143 26.32 -10.96 10.66
N LEU A 144 26.31 -11.53 9.45
CA LEU A 144 27.08 -12.75 9.15
C LEU A 144 28.50 -12.48 8.67
N ALA A 145 28.91 -11.21 8.48
CA ALA A 145 30.28 -10.86 8.09
C ALA A 145 31.33 -11.38 9.08
N GLY A 146 31.11 -11.22 10.39
CA GLY A 146 32.01 -11.69 11.43
C GLY A 146 32.25 -13.21 11.36
N PRO A 147 31.20 -14.04 11.45
CA PRO A 147 31.28 -15.50 11.31
C PRO A 147 31.94 -15.98 10.00
N ILE A 148 31.68 -15.31 8.88
CA ILE A 148 32.30 -15.66 7.59
C ILE A 148 33.79 -15.36 7.60
N LEU A 149 34.17 -14.14 8.01
CA LEU A 149 35.56 -13.69 8.00
C LEU A 149 36.42 -14.46 9.02
N SER A 150 35.83 -14.91 10.11
CA SER A 150 36.51 -15.76 11.10
C SER A 150 36.59 -17.24 10.72
N GLY A 151 35.98 -17.66 9.60
CA GLY A 151 35.96 -19.04 9.15
C GLY A 151 35.02 -19.94 9.97
N GLN A 152 34.18 -19.37 10.84
CA GLN A 152 33.18 -20.13 11.62
C GLN A 152 31.97 -20.54 10.77
N MET A 153 31.72 -19.85 9.66
CA MET A 153 30.65 -20.13 8.72
C MET A 153 31.21 -20.28 7.31
N ASP A 154 30.84 -21.36 6.63
CA ASP A 154 31.17 -21.55 5.23
C ASP A 154 30.23 -20.76 4.31
N TYR A 155 30.64 -20.58 3.06
CA TYR A 155 29.85 -19.84 2.07
C TYR A 155 28.48 -20.47 1.78
N GLY A 156 28.38 -21.82 1.84
CA GLY A 156 27.12 -22.53 1.65
C GLY A 156 26.09 -22.19 2.73
N SER A 157 26.51 -22.22 4.00
CA SER A 157 25.66 -21.83 5.15
C SER A 157 25.25 -20.36 5.08
N PHE A 158 26.13 -19.46 4.63
CA PHE A 158 25.78 -18.06 4.40
C PHE A 158 24.69 -17.92 3.32
N GLN A 159 24.85 -18.59 2.17
CA GLN A 159 23.84 -18.55 1.10
C GLN A 159 22.51 -19.13 1.55
N GLN A 160 22.52 -20.22 2.32
CA GLN A 160 21.31 -20.79 2.91
C GLN A 160 20.63 -19.80 3.86
N ALA A 161 21.38 -19.14 4.74
CA ALA A 161 20.85 -18.12 5.64
C ALA A 161 20.23 -16.95 4.86
N ASN A 162 20.93 -16.46 3.82
CA ASN A 162 20.45 -15.35 3.00
C ASN A 162 19.19 -15.69 2.20
N LEU A 163 19.10 -16.90 1.63
CA LEU A 163 17.89 -17.37 0.94
C LEU A 163 16.69 -17.46 1.90
N ASN A 164 16.88 -18.10 3.07
CA ASN A 164 15.81 -18.23 4.07
C ASN A 164 15.41 -16.87 4.65
N TYR A 165 16.36 -15.94 4.82
CA TYR A 165 16.10 -14.56 5.23
C TYR A 165 15.17 -13.84 4.22
N ASN A 166 15.49 -13.92 2.92
CA ASN A 166 14.69 -13.28 1.87
C ASN A 166 13.27 -13.88 1.77
N LEU A 167 13.13 -15.19 1.95
CA LEU A 167 11.82 -15.85 1.96
C LEU A 167 10.97 -15.41 3.17
N LEU A 168 11.57 -15.33 4.35
CA LEU A 168 10.91 -14.82 5.56
C LEU A 168 10.57 -13.34 5.43
N GLU A 169 11.47 -12.53 4.90
CA GLU A 169 11.22 -11.11 4.63
C GLU A 169 9.98 -10.93 3.75
N GLY A 170 9.90 -11.65 2.63
CA GLY A 170 8.76 -11.62 1.73
C GLY A 170 7.43 -11.96 2.42
N SER A 171 7.42 -12.97 3.31
CA SER A 171 6.24 -13.36 4.06
C SER A 171 5.83 -12.31 5.12
N LEU A 172 6.79 -11.69 5.80
CA LEU A 172 6.53 -10.63 6.79
C LEU A 172 6.02 -9.34 6.14
N PHE A 173 6.59 -8.97 4.99
CA PHE A 173 6.16 -7.78 4.25
C PHE A 173 4.94 -8.01 3.35
N PHE A 174 4.41 -9.22 3.29
CA PHE A 174 3.25 -9.56 2.47
C PHE A 174 2.06 -8.60 2.68
N ILE A 175 1.71 -8.29 3.93
CA ILE A 175 0.60 -7.37 4.24
C ILE A 175 0.84 -6.00 3.63
N ILE A 176 2.08 -5.52 3.65
CA ILE A 176 2.47 -4.21 3.10
C ILE A 176 2.35 -4.20 1.57
N TYR A 177 2.80 -5.27 0.91
CA TYR A 177 2.69 -5.40 -0.55
C TYR A 177 1.25 -5.49 -1.03
N LYS A 178 0.35 -6.05 -0.20
CA LYS A 178 -1.06 -6.27 -0.54
C LYS A 178 -2.02 -5.24 0.06
N ILE A 179 -1.51 -4.15 0.67
CA ILE A 179 -2.36 -3.16 1.36
C ILE A 179 -3.41 -2.53 0.42
N GLU A 180 -3.02 -2.26 -0.84
CA GLU A 180 -3.94 -1.74 -1.84
C GLU A 180 -4.99 -2.79 -2.28
N ALA A 181 -4.60 -4.05 -2.37
CA ALA A 181 -5.49 -5.16 -2.67
C ALA A 181 -6.50 -5.38 -1.54
N LEU A 182 -6.05 -5.30 -0.29
CA LEU A 182 -6.90 -5.37 0.90
C LEU A 182 -7.89 -4.20 0.96
N ALA A 183 -7.45 -2.99 0.60
CA ALA A 183 -8.33 -1.82 0.54
C ALA A 183 -9.42 -1.97 -0.53
N ARG A 184 -9.07 -2.45 -1.73
CA ARG A 184 -10.05 -2.74 -2.80
C ARG A 184 -11.01 -3.85 -2.40
N PHE A 185 -10.53 -4.89 -1.74
CA PHE A 185 -11.35 -5.98 -1.23
C PHE A 185 -12.37 -5.50 -0.19
N SER A 186 -11.93 -4.70 0.79
CA SER A 186 -12.82 -4.08 1.77
C SER A 186 -13.89 -3.19 1.13
N ALA A 187 -13.52 -2.42 0.10
CA ALA A 187 -14.48 -1.59 -0.64
C ALA A 187 -15.49 -2.43 -1.44
N SER A 188 -15.10 -3.60 -1.97
CA SER A 188 -16.03 -4.51 -2.67
C SER A 188 -17.02 -5.16 -1.70
N ILE A 189 -16.59 -5.53 -0.48
CA ILE A 189 -17.49 -6.02 0.58
C ILE A 189 -18.55 -4.95 0.89
N GLY A 190 -18.14 -3.71 1.18
CA GLY A 190 -19.07 -2.63 1.52
C GLY A 190 -20.10 -2.32 0.41
N ARG A 191 -19.75 -2.56 -0.86
CA ARG A 191 -20.73 -2.45 -1.96
C ARG A 191 -21.73 -3.61 -2.01
N LEU A 192 -21.28 -4.82 -1.67
CA LEU A 192 -22.15 -6.00 -1.64
C LEU A 192 -23.08 -6.02 -0.41
N GLU A 193 -22.67 -5.43 0.71
CA GLU A 193 -23.51 -5.26 1.90
C GLU A 193 -24.65 -4.24 1.69
N GLY A 194 -24.50 -3.33 0.73
CA GLY A 194 -25.50 -2.30 0.40
C GLY A 194 -26.61 -2.78 -0.54
N PHE A 195 -26.61 -4.05 -0.94
CA PHE A 195 -27.65 -4.71 -1.72
C PHE A 195 -28.46 -5.67 -0.87
#